data_d695ce836fe7ca707dfae4dc2c154619
#
_entry.id   d695ce836fe7ca707dfae4dc2c154619
#
_cell.length_a   1.000
_cell.length_b   1.000
_cell.length_c   1.000
_cell.angle_alpha   90.00
_cell.angle_beta   90.00
_cell.angle_gamma   90.00
#
_symmetry.space_group_name_H-M   'P 1'
#
loop_
_entity.id
_entity.type
_entity.pdbx_description
1 polymer ?
#
loop_
_entity_poly.entity_id
_entity_poly.type
_entity_poly.pdbx_seq_one_letter_code
_entity_poly.pdbx_strand_id
1 'polypeptide(L)'
;MSETTEQCPCGSGKSYADCCEAIIKGTVKAPTAEALMRARYTAYVKQEIDFIINSCEKGEKIAEIDRKATEDWSKNSTWHGLKILRTEPGKEPDTEIVEFEATYTQKGIRDVHHEIGGFKKINGEWFYSEGLIRPTTVIREGRKIGRNEPCPCGSGKKYKNCCGKNA
;
A
#
# COMPACT_ATOMS: atom_id res chain seq x y z
N MET A 1 -22.11 -12.73 23.99
CA MET A 1 -21.30 -11.56 23.61
C MET A 1 -20.79 -11.81 22.20
N SER A 2 -21.28 -11.08 21.23
CA SER A 2 -20.77 -11.18 19.87
C SER A 2 -19.41 -10.49 19.84
N GLU A 3 -18.34 -11.27 19.87
CA GLU A 3 -17.05 -10.76 19.43
C GLU A 3 -17.24 -10.33 17.97
N THR A 4 -17.31 -9.04 17.73
CA THR A 4 -17.25 -8.48 16.39
C THR A 4 -15.86 -8.81 15.88
N THR A 5 -15.74 -9.92 15.19
CA THR A 5 -14.50 -10.37 14.58
C THR A 5 -14.12 -9.36 13.51
N GLU A 6 -13.09 -8.55 13.77
CA GLU A 6 -12.61 -7.55 12.83
C GLU A 6 -12.20 -8.23 11.53
N GLN A 7 -12.78 -7.80 10.41
CA GLN A 7 -12.38 -8.29 9.09
C GLN A 7 -10.97 -7.85 8.73
N CYS A 8 -10.22 -8.72 8.07
CA CYS A 8 -8.87 -8.39 7.65
C CYS A 8 -8.88 -7.27 6.60
N PRO A 9 -8.11 -6.20 6.82
CA PRO A 9 -8.00 -5.09 5.87
C PRO A 9 -7.57 -5.50 4.46
N CYS A 10 -6.92 -6.66 4.32
CA CYS A 10 -6.43 -7.16 3.02
C CYS A 10 -7.55 -7.57 2.03
N GLY A 11 -8.80 -7.57 2.45
CA GLY A 11 -9.94 -7.91 1.59
C GLY A 11 -10.12 -9.41 1.32
N SER A 12 -9.48 -10.28 2.10
CA SER A 12 -9.63 -11.74 1.95
C SER A 12 -11.00 -12.29 2.35
N GLY A 13 -11.78 -11.49 3.10
CA GLY A 13 -13.04 -11.94 3.70
C GLY A 13 -12.87 -12.73 4.99
N LYS A 14 -11.66 -12.99 5.43
CA LYS A 14 -11.34 -13.65 6.70
C LYS A 14 -11.23 -12.63 7.83
N SER A 15 -11.29 -13.11 9.08
CA SER A 15 -10.94 -12.29 10.24
C SER A 15 -9.47 -11.88 10.20
N TYR A 16 -9.15 -10.74 10.80
CA TYR A 16 -7.76 -10.30 10.90
C TYR A 16 -6.90 -11.33 11.64
N ALA A 17 -7.43 -11.89 12.74
CA ALA A 17 -6.75 -12.90 13.56
C ALA A 17 -6.41 -14.18 12.75
N ASP A 18 -7.33 -14.61 11.88
CA ASP A 18 -7.16 -15.83 11.07
C ASP A 18 -6.49 -15.57 9.72
N CYS A 19 -6.00 -14.36 9.48
CA CYS A 19 -5.43 -13.95 8.21
C CYS A 19 -4.04 -13.32 8.39
N CYS A 20 -3.96 -11.99 8.33
CA CYS A 20 -2.68 -11.29 8.31
C CYS A 20 -2.03 -11.14 9.68
N GLU A 21 -2.79 -11.20 10.77
CA GLU A 21 -2.26 -10.98 12.12
C GLU A 21 -1.17 -12.00 12.49
N ALA A 22 -1.43 -13.27 12.23
CA ALA A 22 -0.47 -14.34 12.54
C ALA A 22 0.85 -14.19 11.76
N ILE A 23 0.77 -13.72 10.50
CA ILE A 23 1.94 -13.44 9.66
C ILE A 23 2.69 -12.21 10.18
N ILE A 24 1.98 -11.13 10.50
CA ILE A 24 2.56 -9.90 11.01
C ILE A 24 3.24 -10.12 12.36
N LYS A 25 2.63 -10.88 13.24
CA LYS A 25 3.21 -11.25 14.56
C LYS A 25 4.32 -12.30 14.47
N GLY A 26 4.55 -12.87 13.28
CA GLY A 26 5.61 -13.86 13.06
C GLY A 26 5.32 -15.25 13.62
N THR A 27 4.10 -15.54 14.03
CA THR A 27 3.69 -16.87 14.50
C THR A 27 3.49 -17.87 13.36
N VAL A 28 3.19 -17.36 12.17
CA VAL A 28 3.04 -18.13 10.93
C VAL A 28 3.82 -17.44 9.82
N LYS A 29 4.56 -18.19 9.02
CA LYS A 29 5.20 -17.68 7.80
C LYS A 29 4.17 -17.55 6.69
N ALA A 30 4.31 -16.51 5.85
CA ALA A 30 3.45 -16.37 4.67
C ALA A 30 3.65 -17.58 3.74
N PRO A 31 2.57 -18.30 3.39
CA PRO A 31 2.69 -19.50 2.55
C PRO A 31 2.98 -19.17 1.08
N THR A 32 2.63 -17.97 0.64
CA THR A 32 2.80 -17.49 -0.75
C THR A 32 3.26 -16.04 -0.77
N ALA A 33 3.80 -15.60 -1.89
CA ALA A 33 4.14 -14.19 -2.11
C ALA A 33 2.89 -13.29 -1.99
N GLU A 34 1.74 -13.73 -2.50
CA GLU A 34 0.47 -13.02 -2.34
C GLU A 34 0.09 -12.86 -0.86
N ALA A 35 0.23 -13.91 -0.06
CA ALA A 35 -0.05 -13.85 1.38
C ALA A 35 0.85 -12.83 2.09
N LEU A 36 2.13 -12.76 1.72
CA LEU A 36 3.04 -11.74 2.21
C LEU A 36 2.61 -10.33 1.78
N MET A 37 2.22 -10.14 0.51
CA MET A 37 1.76 -8.84 0.03
C MET A 37 0.51 -8.38 0.78
N ARG A 38 -0.45 -9.26 1.00
CA ARG A 38 -1.65 -8.97 1.80
C ARG A 38 -1.30 -8.58 3.24
N ALA A 39 -0.35 -9.29 3.86
CA ALA A 39 0.11 -8.96 5.21
C ALA A 39 0.86 -7.61 5.25
N ARG A 40 1.65 -7.28 4.23
CA ARG A 40 2.33 -5.98 4.11
C ARG A 40 1.32 -4.83 3.98
N TYR A 41 0.31 -4.97 3.12
CA TYR A 41 -0.78 -3.98 3.02
C TYR A 41 -1.47 -3.79 4.37
N THR A 42 -1.84 -4.87 5.03
CA THR A 42 -2.48 -4.83 6.35
C THR A 42 -1.58 -4.17 7.39
N ALA A 43 -0.26 -4.39 7.30
CA ALA A 43 0.72 -3.73 8.17
C ALA A 43 0.75 -2.20 7.97
N TYR A 44 0.57 -1.71 6.74
CA TYR A 44 0.38 -0.26 6.50
C TYR A 44 -0.89 0.26 7.16
N VAL A 45 -2.00 -0.47 7.03
CA VAL A 45 -3.29 -0.11 7.66
C VAL A 45 -3.19 -0.08 9.19
N LYS A 46 -2.50 -1.07 9.78
CA LYS A 46 -2.32 -1.24 11.22
C LYS A 46 -1.11 -0.51 11.80
N GLN A 47 -0.30 0.14 10.98
CA GLN A 47 0.93 0.84 11.37
C GLN A 47 1.99 -0.08 12.00
N GLU A 48 2.06 -1.30 11.51
CA GLU A 48 3.07 -2.31 11.91
C GLU A 48 4.36 -2.12 11.10
N ILE A 49 5.05 -1.02 11.36
CA ILE A 49 6.20 -0.54 10.55
C ILE A 49 7.37 -1.52 10.60
N ASP A 50 7.61 -2.14 11.73
CA ASP A 50 8.69 -3.13 11.87
C ASP A 50 8.49 -4.32 10.93
N PHE A 51 7.26 -4.80 10.79
CA PHE A 51 6.94 -5.88 9.86
C PHE A 51 7.19 -5.45 8.40
N ILE A 52 6.80 -4.25 8.02
CA ILE A 52 7.02 -3.72 6.68
C ILE A 52 8.51 -3.73 6.34
N ILE A 53 9.35 -3.26 7.24
CA ILE A 53 10.80 -3.19 7.05
C ILE A 53 11.43 -4.58 7.08
N ASN A 54 11.07 -5.41 8.05
CA ASN A 54 11.67 -6.74 8.23
C ASN A 54 11.26 -7.74 7.16
N SER A 55 10.13 -7.50 6.48
CA SER A 55 9.66 -8.35 5.37
C SER A 55 10.30 -8.03 4.02
N CYS A 56 11.24 -7.09 3.98
CA CYS A 56 12.03 -6.81 2.79
C CYS A 56 13.32 -7.65 2.77
N GLU A 57 13.72 -8.08 1.57
CA GLU A 57 15.02 -8.73 1.36
C GLU A 57 16.13 -7.78 1.81
N LYS A 58 17.08 -8.31 2.58
CA LYS A 58 18.26 -7.55 3.01
C LYS A 58 19.35 -7.68 1.95
N GLY A 59 19.84 -6.56 1.43
CA GLY A 59 20.91 -6.56 0.43
C GLY A 59 21.10 -5.20 -0.24
N GLU A 60 22.14 -5.11 -1.09
CA GLU A 60 22.53 -3.87 -1.76
C GLU A 60 21.51 -3.33 -2.78
N LYS A 61 20.56 -4.15 -3.22
CA LYS A 61 19.58 -3.79 -4.25
C LYS A 61 18.36 -3.04 -3.71
N ILE A 62 18.07 -3.16 -2.44
CA ILE A 62 17.00 -2.40 -1.80
C ILE A 62 17.66 -1.21 -1.13
N ALA A 63 17.43 -0.02 -1.67
CA ALA A 63 17.73 1.20 -0.99
C ALA A 63 17.17 1.11 0.44
N GLU A 64 17.98 1.45 1.41
CA GLU A 64 17.58 1.45 2.82
C GLU A 64 16.20 2.11 2.95
N ILE A 65 15.22 1.32 3.41
CA ILE A 65 13.85 1.82 3.52
C ILE A 65 13.84 2.92 4.56
N ASP A 66 13.46 4.09 4.13
CA ASP A 66 13.27 5.22 5.05
C ASP A 66 12.09 4.91 5.99
N ARG A 67 12.45 4.50 7.21
CA ARG A 67 11.48 4.16 8.26
C ARG A 67 10.51 5.30 8.52
N LYS A 68 11.01 6.52 8.58
CA LYS A 68 10.20 7.69 8.86
C LYS A 68 9.21 7.97 7.73
N ALA A 69 9.66 7.92 6.50
CA ALA A 69 8.79 8.09 5.34
C ALA A 69 7.71 7.01 5.27
N THR A 70 8.06 5.76 5.59
CA THR A 70 7.11 4.64 5.65
C THR A 70 6.07 4.85 6.74
N GLU A 71 6.50 5.27 7.92
CA GLU A 71 5.61 5.58 9.05
C GLU A 71 4.68 6.74 8.73
N ASP A 72 5.21 7.83 8.17
CA ASP A 72 4.42 9.01 7.79
C ASP A 72 3.38 8.66 6.72
N TRP A 73 3.74 7.86 5.73
CA TRP A 73 2.79 7.40 4.72
C TRP A 73 1.70 6.51 5.32
N SER A 74 2.06 5.57 6.17
CA SER A 74 1.13 4.69 6.88
C SER A 74 0.13 5.47 7.72
N LYS A 75 0.61 6.41 8.54
CA LYS A 75 -0.21 7.21 9.48
C LYS A 75 -1.11 8.23 8.79
N ASN A 76 -0.59 8.91 7.77
CA ASN A 76 -1.27 10.04 7.14
C ASN A 76 -2.17 9.63 5.97
N SER A 77 -2.26 8.34 5.70
CA SER A 77 -3.14 7.78 4.67
C SER A 77 -4.38 7.14 5.27
N THR A 78 -5.52 7.35 4.63
CA THR A 78 -6.73 6.57 4.87
C THR A 78 -6.78 5.46 3.83
N TRP A 79 -6.69 4.23 4.27
CA TRP A 79 -6.63 3.06 3.40
C TRP A 79 -8.02 2.56 3.03
N HIS A 80 -8.29 2.33 1.75
CA HIS A 80 -9.60 1.95 1.23
C HIS A 80 -9.69 0.52 0.76
N GLY A 81 -8.59 -0.13 0.47
CA GLY A 81 -8.58 -1.53 0.05
C GLY A 81 -7.38 -1.92 -0.79
N LEU A 82 -7.19 -3.21 -0.90
CA LEU A 82 -6.18 -3.87 -1.71
C LEU A 82 -6.86 -4.73 -2.77
N LYS A 83 -6.38 -4.63 -4.01
CA LYS A 83 -6.77 -5.49 -5.11
C LYS A 83 -5.55 -6.17 -5.68
N ILE A 84 -5.53 -7.49 -5.66
CA ILE A 84 -4.52 -8.29 -6.35
C ILE A 84 -4.98 -8.46 -7.80
N LEU A 85 -4.16 -8.03 -8.74
CA LEU A 85 -4.48 -8.11 -10.17
C LEU A 85 -4.02 -9.42 -10.78
N ARG A 86 -2.79 -9.83 -10.45
CA ARG A 86 -2.23 -11.12 -10.89
C ARG A 86 -1.07 -11.54 -10.02
N THR A 87 -0.80 -12.84 -10.04
CA THR A 87 0.39 -13.45 -9.48
C THR A 87 1.00 -14.36 -10.55
N GLU A 88 2.32 -14.36 -10.68
CA GLU A 88 3.02 -15.21 -11.65
C GLU A 88 4.41 -15.56 -11.13
N PRO A 89 4.98 -16.72 -11.57
CA PRO A 89 6.37 -17.05 -11.26
C PRO A 89 7.31 -15.94 -11.78
N GLY A 90 8.36 -15.65 -11.02
CA GLY A 90 9.42 -14.76 -11.46
C GLY A 90 10.36 -15.44 -12.47
N LYS A 91 11.34 -14.70 -12.95
CA LYS A 91 12.33 -15.20 -13.90
C LYS A 91 13.33 -16.17 -13.28
N GLU A 92 13.60 -16.03 -11.99
CA GLU A 92 14.53 -16.86 -11.24
C GLU A 92 13.76 -17.88 -10.38
N PRO A 93 14.37 -19.03 -10.04
CA PRO A 93 13.80 -19.95 -9.06
C PRO A 93 13.51 -19.23 -7.74
N ASP A 94 12.48 -19.70 -7.05
CA ASP A 94 12.06 -19.12 -5.75
C ASP A 94 11.72 -17.62 -5.80
N THR A 95 11.30 -17.12 -6.96
CA THR A 95 10.79 -15.75 -7.14
C THR A 95 9.36 -15.77 -7.66
N GLU A 96 8.56 -14.81 -7.22
CA GLU A 96 7.20 -14.58 -7.69
C GLU A 96 6.96 -13.08 -7.90
N ILE A 97 6.04 -12.78 -8.79
CA ILE A 97 5.57 -11.43 -9.06
C ILE A 97 4.12 -11.33 -8.60
N VAL A 98 3.82 -10.27 -7.87
CA VAL A 98 2.46 -9.91 -7.46
C VAL A 98 2.17 -8.51 -7.96
N GLU A 99 1.23 -8.36 -8.87
CA GLU A 99 0.73 -7.07 -9.32
C GLU A 99 -0.52 -6.70 -8.53
N PHE A 100 -0.54 -5.51 -7.98
CA PHE A 100 -1.60 -5.07 -7.08
C PHE A 100 -1.88 -3.58 -7.16
N GLU A 101 -3.06 -3.21 -6.69
CA GLU A 101 -3.49 -1.83 -6.47
C GLU A 101 -3.90 -1.65 -5.02
N ALA A 102 -3.34 -0.63 -4.36
CA ALA A 102 -3.76 -0.18 -3.05
C ALA A 102 -4.36 1.22 -3.15
N THR A 103 -5.63 1.34 -2.80
CA THR A 103 -6.34 2.62 -2.84
C THR A 103 -6.25 3.30 -1.49
N TYR A 104 -5.89 4.56 -1.48
CA TYR A 104 -5.75 5.36 -0.26
C TYR A 104 -6.10 6.83 -0.51
N THR A 105 -6.35 7.56 0.56
CA THR A 105 -6.52 9.02 0.55
C THR A 105 -5.46 9.64 1.43
N GLN A 106 -4.75 10.62 0.91
CA GLN A 106 -3.78 11.42 1.64
C GLN A 106 -3.98 12.91 1.32
N LYS A 107 -4.01 13.74 2.34
CA LYS A 107 -4.26 15.19 2.19
C LYS A 107 -5.53 15.51 1.37
N GLY A 108 -6.60 14.72 1.56
CA GLY A 108 -7.86 14.88 0.84
C GLY A 108 -7.85 14.40 -0.62
N ILE A 109 -6.75 13.83 -1.09
CA ILE A 109 -6.61 13.31 -2.46
C ILE A 109 -6.66 11.79 -2.41
N ARG A 110 -7.63 11.21 -3.13
CA ARG A 110 -7.71 9.77 -3.34
C ARG A 110 -6.80 9.36 -4.49
N ASP A 111 -5.95 8.39 -4.23
CA ASP A 111 -4.98 7.88 -5.19
C ASP A 111 -4.92 6.34 -5.14
N VAL A 112 -4.33 5.76 -6.16
CA VAL A 112 -4.10 4.32 -6.28
C VAL A 112 -2.62 4.07 -6.44
N HIS A 113 -2.04 3.34 -5.50
CA HIS A 113 -0.69 2.82 -5.63
C HIS A 113 -0.74 1.52 -6.42
N HIS A 114 -0.38 1.57 -7.70
CA HIS A 114 -0.30 0.42 -8.59
C HIS A 114 1.16 -0.01 -8.73
N GLU A 115 1.45 -1.23 -8.34
CA GLU A 115 2.81 -1.76 -8.32
C GLU A 115 2.86 -3.20 -8.82
N ILE A 116 3.96 -3.52 -9.51
CA ILE A 116 4.38 -4.89 -9.80
C ILE A 116 5.49 -5.21 -8.82
N GLY A 117 5.15 -5.90 -7.74
CA GLY A 117 6.09 -6.30 -6.68
C GLY A 117 6.78 -7.62 -7.01
N GLY A 118 8.10 -7.64 -6.88
CA GLY A 118 8.91 -8.85 -6.91
C GLY A 118 9.13 -9.39 -5.50
N PHE A 119 8.99 -10.70 -5.35
CA PHE A 119 9.16 -11.42 -4.09
C PHE A 119 10.13 -12.57 -4.27
N LYS A 120 10.90 -12.84 -3.25
CA LYS A 120 11.91 -13.91 -3.24
C LYS A 120 11.74 -14.78 -2.00
N LYS A 121 11.84 -16.09 -2.21
CA LYS A 121 11.82 -17.06 -1.13
C LYS A 121 13.26 -17.41 -0.71
N ILE A 122 13.58 -17.11 0.54
CA ILE A 122 14.90 -17.34 1.12
C ILE A 122 14.74 -18.22 2.36
N ASN A 123 15.37 -19.37 2.37
CA ASN A 123 15.27 -20.33 3.49
C ASN A 123 13.82 -20.68 3.86
N GLY A 124 12.94 -20.82 2.85
CA GLY A 124 11.54 -21.17 3.04
C GLY A 124 10.64 -20.01 3.46
N GLU A 125 11.13 -18.77 3.46
CA GLU A 125 10.39 -17.58 3.84
C GLU A 125 10.36 -16.53 2.71
N TRP A 126 9.20 -15.98 2.44
CA TRP A 126 9.02 -14.96 1.43
C TRP A 126 9.44 -13.56 1.92
N PHE A 127 10.12 -12.82 1.04
CA PHE A 127 10.53 -11.43 1.25
C PHE A 127 10.15 -10.58 0.04
N TYR A 128 9.80 -9.32 0.29
CA TYR A 128 9.66 -8.32 -0.76
C TYR A 128 11.06 -7.95 -1.24
N SER A 129 11.28 -8.04 -2.54
CA SER A 129 12.60 -7.83 -3.15
C SER A 129 12.70 -6.51 -3.90
N GLU A 130 11.75 -6.23 -4.78
CA GLU A 130 11.75 -5.03 -5.59
C GLU A 130 10.33 -4.67 -6.03
N GLY A 131 10.12 -3.43 -6.49
CA GLY A 131 8.84 -2.98 -6.99
C GLY A 131 8.99 -2.03 -8.17
N LEU A 132 8.12 -2.21 -9.16
CA LEU A 132 7.95 -1.30 -10.29
C LEU A 132 6.61 -0.60 -10.14
N ILE A 133 6.64 0.68 -9.82
CA ILE A 133 5.44 1.51 -9.72
C ILE A 133 4.91 1.81 -11.12
N ARG A 134 3.64 1.53 -11.36
CA ARG A 134 2.93 1.90 -12.57
C ARG A 134 2.23 3.24 -12.36
N PRO A 135 2.44 4.23 -13.22
CA PRO A 135 1.68 5.47 -13.16
C PRO A 135 0.19 5.15 -13.32
N THR A 136 -0.62 5.62 -12.38
CA THR A 136 -2.07 5.58 -12.51
C THR A 136 -2.57 6.94 -12.93
N THR A 137 -3.59 6.96 -13.79
CA THR A 137 -4.28 8.19 -14.11
C THR A 137 -5.12 8.56 -12.90
N VAL A 138 -4.77 9.65 -12.24
CA VAL A 138 -5.62 10.20 -11.16
C VAL A 138 -6.93 10.67 -11.79
N ILE A 139 -7.99 9.90 -11.60
CA ILE A 139 -9.32 10.32 -11.99
C ILE A 139 -9.77 11.32 -10.92
N ARG A 140 -9.73 12.59 -11.26
CA ARG A 140 -10.32 13.62 -10.41
C ARG A 140 -11.84 13.45 -10.46
N GLU A 141 -12.44 13.09 -9.35
CA GLU A 141 -13.88 13.19 -9.18
C GLU A 141 -14.22 14.67 -9.12
N GLY A 142 -14.80 15.19 -10.19
CA GLY A 142 -15.25 16.56 -10.25
C GLY A 142 -14.75 17.37 -11.46
N ARG A 143 -15.41 18.49 -11.68
CA ARG A 143 -15.06 19.45 -12.73
C ARG A 143 -13.64 19.99 -12.52
N LYS A 144 -12.82 20.00 -13.57
CA LYS A 144 -11.54 20.68 -13.56
C LYS A 144 -11.75 22.17 -13.33
N ILE A 145 -11.20 22.70 -12.25
CA ILE A 145 -11.31 24.12 -11.91
C ILE A 145 -10.31 24.91 -12.75
N GLY A 146 -10.78 25.90 -13.47
CA GLY A 146 -9.94 26.78 -14.26
C GLY A 146 -9.07 27.67 -13.37
N ARG A 147 -7.85 27.99 -13.84
CA ARG A 147 -6.90 28.82 -13.08
C ARG A 147 -7.47 30.17 -12.62
N ASN A 148 -8.39 30.75 -13.40
CA ASN A 148 -9.01 32.05 -13.13
C ASN A 148 -10.37 31.96 -12.43
N GLU A 149 -10.88 30.75 -12.20
CA GLU A 149 -12.14 30.53 -11.49
C GLU A 149 -11.98 30.79 -9.99
N PRO A 150 -13.08 31.14 -9.28
CA PRO A 150 -13.06 31.24 -7.83
C PRO A 150 -12.58 29.94 -7.18
N CYS A 151 -11.72 30.06 -6.18
CA CYS A 151 -11.24 28.88 -5.46
C CYS A 151 -12.38 28.21 -4.68
N PRO A 152 -12.58 26.90 -4.79
CA PRO A 152 -13.64 26.17 -4.09
C PRO A 152 -13.48 26.17 -2.57
N CYS A 153 -12.32 26.60 -2.04
CA CYS A 153 -12.09 26.72 -0.59
C CYS A 153 -12.89 27.85 0.07
N GLY A 154 -13.59 28.69 -0.70
CA GLY A 154 -14.37 29.81 -0.18
C GLY A 154 -13.58 31.07 0.16
N SER A 155 -12.28 31.16 -0.19
CA SER A 155 -11.42 32.31 0.10
C SER A 155 -11.75 33.58 -0.71
N GLY A 156 -12.58 33.47 -1.76
CA GLY A 156 -12.88 34.55 -2.70
C GLY A 156 -11.74 34.86 -3.68
N LYS A 157 -10.62 34.17 -3.60
CA LYS A 157 -9.48 34.34 -4.50
C LYS A 157 -9.61 33.43 -5.72
N LYS A 158 -8.95 33.81 -6.83
CA LYS A 158 -8.83 32.94 -7.98
C LYS A 158 -8.02 31.67 -7.63
N TYR A 159 -8.38 30.53 -8.21
CA TYR A 159 -7.74 29.23 -7.91
C TYR A 159 -6.21 29.29 -8.02
N LYS A 160 -5.65 29.92 -9.08
CA LYS A 160 -4.20 30.11 -9.26
C LYS A 160 -3.49 30.88 -8.15
N ASN A 161 -4.23 31.72 -7.40
CA ASN A 161 -3.68 32.57 -6.33
C ASN A 161 -4.00 32.00 -4.93
N CYS A 162 -4.58 30.81 -4.87
CA CYS A 162 -5.00 30.15 -3.64
C CYS A 162 -4.54 28.68 -3.65
N CYS A 163 -5.46 27.73 -3.68
CA CYS A 163 -5.12 26.30 -3.64
C CYS A 163 -4.34 25.80 -4.87
N GLY A 164 -4.47 26.48 -6.01
CA GLY A 164 -3.74 26.17 -7.23
C GLY A 164 -2.36 26.84 -7.37
N LYS A 165 -1.86 27.54 -6.35
CA LYS A 165 -0.59 28.27 -6.42
C LYS A 165 0.62 27.35 -6.55
N ASN A 166 0.52 26.14 -6.04
CA ASN A 166 1.59 25.12 -6.04
C ASN A 166 1.18 23.83 -6.79
N ALA A 167 0.20 23.91 -7.67
CA ALA A 167 -0.27 22.78 -8.47
C ALA A 167 0.41 22.76 -9.84
#